data_b7a985bfac8e69372523125357cc7f52
#
_entry.id   b7a985bfac8e69372523125357cc7f52
#
_cell.length_a   1.000
_cell.length_b   1.000
_cell.length_c   1.000
_cell.angle_alpha   90.00
_cell.angle_beta   90.00
_cell.angle_gamma   90.00
#
_symmetry.space_group_name_H-M   'P 1'
#
loop_
_entity.id
_entity.type
_entity.pdbx_description
1 polymer ?
#
loop_
_entity_poly.entity_id
_entity_poly.type
_entity_poly.pdbx_seq_one_letter_code
_entity_poly.pdbx_strand_id
1 'polypeptide(L)'
;MKKIILSMAMLAMVGATATAQENNDGLTPSRPLTSGELFQGMSRAIPTGRVVLPYGLDVTFDKTVHLIFPSAIRYVDLGSQNIIAGKAEDAENVLRVKASVKDFETETNMSVICEDGSFYAFNVKYADEPEKLSIEMKDFLSTTEGRLPSNRADIYFKELGNESPVLVKLMMQTIYQNDKRTIKHIGAQQFGMKFLLRGLYAHNGLLYFHTRMENGTNMPYSVDFITFKVVDKKMAKRTAIQEQVLQPLRAYHQVMQVRGMGSEHTVFALEQFSLAEDKQLEVTLYERNGGRTLTFYVTAEDLQQAKKIDNLKLKW
;
A
#
# COMPACT_ATOMS: atom_id res chain seq x y z
N MET A 1 26.66 -5.76 93.33
CA MET A 1 27.84 -5.07 92.82
C MET A 1 28.10 -5.58 91.38
N LYS A 2 27.52 -5.00 90.39
CA LYS A 2 27.84 -5.25 88.98
C LYS A 2 27.70 -3.91 88.28
N LYS A 3 28.79 -3.41 87.80
CA LYS A 3 28.92 -2.18 86.99
C LYS A 3 28.37 -2.44 85.62
N ILE A 4 27.43 -1.68 85.16
CA ILE A 4 26.93 -1.71 83.80
C ILE A 4 27.69 -0.60 83.01
N ILE A 5 28.52 -0.99 82.10
CA ILE A 5 29.22 -0.10 81.17
C ILE A 5 28.28 0.15 79.99
N LEU A 6 27.83 1.40 79.84
CA LEU A 6 27.03 1.86 78.70
C LEU A 6 27.93 2.15 77.49
N SER A 7 27.92 1.27 76.53
CA SER A 7 28.63 1.49 75.28
C SER A 7 27.74 2.28 74.33
N MET A 8 28.14 3.48 74.01
CA MET A 8 27.46 4.38 73.05
C MET A 8 27.94 4.03 71.66
N ALA A 9 27.13 3.28 70.92
CA ALA A 9 27.41 2.99 69.49
C ALA A 9 26.91 4.17 68.66
N MET A 10 27.87 4.88 68.07
CA MET A 10 27.64 5.97 67.12
C MET A 10 27.26 5.33 65.75
N LEU A 11 25.97 5.39 65.40
CA LEU A 11 25.46 4.91 64.10
C LEU A 11 25.70 5.98 63.07
N ALA A 12 26.77 5.81 62.24
CA ALA A 12 26.96 6.62 61.07
C ALA A 12 25.91 6.26 60.00
N MET A 13 24.92 7.13 59.79
CA MET A 13 24.04 7.06 58.63
C MET A 13 24.83 7.46 57.38
N VAL A 14 25.24 6.49 56.63
CA VAL A 14 25.63 6.70 55.21
C VAL A 14 24.35 6.95 54.45
N GLY A 15 24.08 8.21 54.13
CA GLY A 15 23.03 8.57 53.21
C GLY A 15 23.37 8.05 51.80
N ALA A 16 22.77 6.94 51.41
CA ALA A 16 22.75 6.54 50.02
C ALA A 16 21.81 7.52 49.28
N THR A 17 22.39 8.49 48.58
CA THR A 17 21.65 9.25 47.57
C THR A 17 21.34 8.29 46.44
N ALA A 18 20.16 7.72 46.45
CA ALA A 18 19.59 7.09 45.30
C ALA A 18 19.42 8.21 44.25
N THR A 19 20.31 8.27 43.27
CA THR A 19 20.07 9.00 42.03
C THR A 19 18.96 8.24 41.35
N ALA A 20 17.74 8.71 41.50
CA ALA A 20 16.65 8.33 40.62
C ALA A 20 17.10 8.71 39.20
N GLN A 21 17.44 7.71 38.41
CA GLN A 21 17.64 7.88 37.00
C GLN A 21 16.22 8.12 36.43
N GLU A 22 15.87 9.39 36.31
CA GLU A 22 14.67 9.79 35.58
C GLU A 22 14.81 9.23 34.18
N ASN A 23 14.03 8.19 33.90
CA ASN A 23 13.69 7.81 32.53
C ASN A 23 12.93 8.98 31.94
N ASN A 24 13.68 9.86 31.29
CA ASN A 24 13.17 11.01 30.58
C ASN A 24 12.52 10.55 29.28
N ASP A 25 11.40 9.82 29.39
CA ASP A 25 10.52 9.51 28.26
C ASP A 25 9.88 10.82 27.79
N GLY A 26 10.64 11.58 27.00
CA GLY A 26 10.11 12.52 26.03
C GLY A 26 9.43 13.80 26.57
N LEU A 27 9.54 14.11 27.84
CA LEU A 27 9.14 15.39 28.44
C LEU A 27 10.39 16.18 28.86
N THR A 28 11.25 16.52 27.90
CA THR A 28 12.18 17.62 28.16
C THR A 28 11.35 18.90 28.27
N PRO A 29 11.43 19.64 29.38
CA PRO A 29 10.87 20.97 29.41
C PRO A 29 11.54 21.73 28.28
N SER A 30 10.73 22.08 27.26
CA SER A 30 11.22 22.91 26.17
C SER A 30 11.77 24.19 26.81
N ARG A 31 12.94 24.63 26.36
CA ARG A 31 13.48 25.94 26.71
C ARG A 31 12.35 26.96 26.66
N PRO A 32 12.38 28.02 27.51
CA PRO A 32 11.40 29.10 27.41
C PRO A 32 11.37 29.62 25.96
N LEU A 33 10.21 29.57 25.35
CA LEU A 33 10.00 30.05 23.98
C LEU A 33 10.08 31.58 23.99
N THR A 34 10.74 32.17 23.01
CA THR A 34 10.79 33.62 22.85
C THR A 34 9.44 34.16 22.35
N SER A 35 9.19 35.47 22.53
CA SER A 35 7.95 36.14 22.11
C SER A 35 7.77 36.15 20.59
N GLY A 36 7.40 35.06 20.01
CA GLY A 36 7.25 34.79 18.57
C GLY A 36 7.16 33.30 18.27
N GLU A 37 7.44 32.49 19.26
CA GLU A 37 7.33 31.02 19.13
C GLU A 37 5.90 30.55 19.46
N LEU A 38 5.35 29.76 18.55
CA LEU A 38 3.92 29.38 18.53
C LEU A 38 3.45 28.55 19.75
N PHE A 39 4.33 27.78 20.39
CA PHE A 39 3.87 26.77 21.37
C PHE A 39 4.22 27.10 22.84
N GLN A 40 4.89 28.22 23.11
CA GLN A 40 5.18 28.77 24.45
C GLN A 40 5.55 27.71 25.51
N GLY A 41 6.40 26.76 25.17
CA GLY A 41 6.85 25.75 26.11
C GLY A 41 5.89 24.58 26.37
N MET A 42 4.68 24.57 25.77
CA MET A 42 3.70 23.50 25.95
C MET A 42 3.75 22.41 24.86
N SER A 43 4.75 22.43 23.97
CA SER A 43 4.92 21.45 22.92
C SER A 43 5.84 20.29 23.34
N ARG A 44 5.44 19.07 22.94
CA ARG A 44 6.32 17.90 23.07
C ARG A 44 7.25 17.83 21.85
N ALA A 45 8.55 17.60 22.07
CA ALA A 45 9.49 17.38 20.98
C ALA A 45 9.15 16.10 20.20
N ILE A 46 9.21 16.17 18.87
CA ILE A 46 9.08 14.99 18.02
C ILE A 46 10.40 14.21 18.06
N PRO A 47 10.41 12.93 18.48
CA PRO A 47 11.64 12.13 18.47
C PRO A 47 12.20 12.00 17.05
N THR A 48 13.51 12.14 16.89
CA THR A 48 14.18 12.12 15.57
C THR A 48 13.87 10.85 14.77
N GLY A 49 13.73 9.69 15.44
CA GLY A 49 13.37 8.43 14.80
C GLY A 49 11.96 8.35 14.23
N ARG A 50 11.10 9.36 14.49
CA ARG A 50 9.75 9.49 13.92
C ARG A 50 9.65 10.54 12.82
N VAL A 51 10.74 11.23 12.54
CA VAL A 51 10.79 12.25 11.48
C VAL A 51 11.18 11.58 10.17
N VAL A 52 10.32 11.73 9.16
CA VAL A 52 10.67 11.35 7.78
C VAL A 52 11.56 12.45 7.23
N LEU A 53 12.83 12.13 6.99
CA LEU A 53 13.78 13.09 6.43
C LEU A 53 13.46 13.32 4.94
N PRO A 54 13.32 14.59 4.51
CA PRO A 54 13.07 14.90 3.12
C PRO A 54 14.31 14.69 2.25
N TYR A 55 14.10 14.31 0.99
CA TYR A 55 15.14 14.35 -0.03
C TYR A 55 15.31 15.78 -0.53
N GLY A 56 16.56 16.22 -0.74
CA GLY A 56 16.86 17.49 -1.41
C GLY A 56 16.55 17.39 -2.90
N LEU A 57 15.79 18.33 -3.44
CA LEU A 57 15.42 18.41 -4.84
C LEU A 57 15.66 19.80 -5.39
N ASP A 58 16.52 19.91 -6.39
CA ASP A 58 16.76 21.15 -7.12
C ASP A 58 15.81 21.20 -8.34
N VAL A 59 15.14 22.32 -8.53
CA VAL A 59 14.27 22.57 -9.68
C VAL A 59 14.61 23.89 -10.33
N THR A 60 14.35 24.02 -11.63
CA THR A 60 14.56 25.26 -12.37
C THR A 60 13.32 25.61 -13.20
N PHE A 61 13.27 26.85 -13.67
CA PHE A 61 12.19 27.33 -14.54
C PHE A 61 12.30 26.78 -15.96
N ASP A 62 13.52 26.55 -16.47
CA ASP A 62 13.75 26.21 -17.87
C ASP A 62 13.83 24.71 -18.17
N LYS A 63 14.06 23.87 -17.16
CA LYS A 63 14.16 22.40 -17.28
C LYS A 63 13.14 21.70 -16.38
N THR A 64 12.72 20.50 -16.77
CA THR A 64 11.82 19.66 -15.97
C THR A 64 12.61 18.53 -15.32
N VAL A 65 12.41 18.35 -14.03
CA VAL A 65 12.93 17.20 -13.28
C VAL A 65 11.91 16.07 -13.31
N HIS A 66 12.38 14.86 -13.59
CA HIS A 66 11.56 13.65 -13.60
C HIS A 66 11.90 12.77 -12.40
N LEU A 67 10.89 12.45 -11.59
CA LEU A 67 10.98 11.50 -10.49
C LEU A 67 10.25 10.22 -10.88
N ILE A 68 10.96 9.09 -10.89
CA ILE A 68 10.43 7.78 -11.28
C ILE A 68 10.25 6.95 -10.03
N PHE A 69 9.00 6.67 -9.66
CA PHE A 69 8.66 5.91 -8.46
C PHE A 69 8.51 4.42 -8.76
N PRO A 70 8.68 3.53 -7.75
CA PRO A 70 8.51 2.08 -7.94
C PRO A 70 7.04 1.65 -8.07
N SER A 71 6.09 2.54 -7.78
CA SER A 71 4.65 2.31 -7.85
C SER A 71 3.93 3.54 -8.40
N ALA A 72 2.71 3.37 -8.90
CA ALA A 72 1.89 4.46 -9.40
C ALA A 72 1.69 5.55 -8.33
N ILE A 73 1.70 6.81 -8.75
CA ILE A 73 1.51 7.96 -7.88
C ILE A 73 0.02 8.13 -7.60
N ARG A 74 -0.34 8.13 -6.33
CA ARG A 74 -1.71 8.36 -5.88
C ARG A 74 -1.99 9.82 -5.59
N TYR A 75 -1.10 10.48 -4.86
CA TYR A 75 -1.29 11.84 -4.37
C TYR A 75 0.02 12.60 -4.39
N VAL A 76 -0.06 13.88 -4.74
CA VAL A 76 1.05 14.84 -4.67
C VAL A 76 0.56 16.08 -3.97
N ASP A 77 1.33 16.54 -2.99
CA ASP A 77 1.09 17.79 -2.27
C ASP A 77 2.27 18.73 -2.46
N LEU A 78 1.98 19.98 -2.81
CA LEU A 78 2.98 21.03 -3.05
C LEU A 78 2.85 22.10 -1.97
N GLY A 79 3.94 22.37 -1.27
CA GLY A 79 3.97 23.33 -0.16
C GLY A 79 3.81 24.79 -0.58
N SER A 80 4.07 25.12 -1.84
CA SER A 80 3.89 26.49 -2.37
C SER A 80 3.55 26.48 -3.86
N GLN A 81 3.14 27.64 -4.35
CA GLN A 81 2.89 27.88 -5.78
C GLN A 81 4.18 28.12 -6.59
N ASN A 82 5.33 28.14 -5.94
CA ASN A 82 6.63 28.33 -6.60
C ASN A 82 7.05 27.14 -7.45
N ILE A 83 6.41 26.00 -7.26
CA ILE A 83 6.65 24.76 -8.01
C ILE A 83 5.36 24.24 -8.60
N ILE A 84 5.45 23.57 -9.72
CA ILE A 84 4.39 22.83 -10.36
C ILE A 84 4.84 21.38 -10.53
N ALA A 85 3.91 20.46 -10.34
CA ALA A 85 4.12 19.05 -10.58
C ALA A 85 2.92 18.43 -11.29
N GLY A 86 3.18 17.43 -12.13
CA GLY A 86 2.15 16.67 -12.83
C GLY A 86 2.65 15.30 -13.23
N LYS A 87 1.77 14.30 -13.21
CA LYS A 87 2.09 12.98 -13.72
C LYS A 87 2.44 13.07 -15.21
N ALA A 88 3.36 12.23 -15.66
CA ALA A 88 3.60 12.08 -17.09
C ALA A 88 2.38 11.40 -17.74
N GLU A 89 2.09 11.78 -18.98
CA GLU A 89 1.03 11.16 -19.76
C GLU A 89 1.38 9.68 -20.00
N ASP A 90 0.43 8.78 -19.80
CA ASP A 90 0.58 7.32 -19.92
C ASP A 90 1.64 6.66 -18.99
N ALA A 91 2.21 7.40 -18.02
CA ALA A 91 3.18 6.88 -17.05
C ALA A 91 2.83 7.28 -15.62
N GLU A 92 1.97 6.51 -14.98
CA GLU A 92 1.40 6.83 -13.66
C GLU A 92 2.43 6.89 -12.52
N ASN A 93 3.63 6.35 -12.72
CA ASN A 93 4.72 6.34 -11.75
C ASN A 93 5.80 7.39 -12.00
N VAL A 94 5.60 8.28 -12.98
CA VAL A 94 6.53 9.35 -13.31
C VAL A 94 5.94 10.70 -12.96
N LEU A 95 6.61 11.45 -12.08
CA LEU A 95 6.26 12.81 -11.73
C LEU A 95 7.20 13.79 -12.41
N ARG A 96 6.62 14.75 -13.12
CA ARG A 96 7.35 15.90 -13.70
C ARG A 96 7.25 17.06 -12.73
N VAL A 97 8.38 17.61 -12.31
CA VAL A 97 8.46 18.75 -11.38
C VAL A 97 9.25 19.87 -12.03
N LYS A 98 8.78 21.10 -11.85
CA LYS A 98 9.39 22.30 -12.42
C LYS A 98 9.12 23.52 -11.53
N ALA A 99 10.02 24.49 -11.50
CA ALA A 99 9.71 25.79 -10.94
C ALA A 99 8.66 26.51 -11.79
N SER A 100 7.62 27.08 -11.14
CA SER A 100 6.62 27.96 -11.77
C SER A 100 7.07 29.41 -11.70
N VAL A 101 7.92 29.74 -10.73
CA VAL A 101 8.50 31.06 -10.52
C VAL A 101 10.00 30.95 -10.66
N LYS A 102 10.60 31.87 -11.41
CA LYS A 102 12.05 31.92 -11.57
C LYS A 102 12.69 32.52 -10.32
N ASP A 103 13.84 31.99 -9.91
CA ASP A 103 14.69 32.51 -8.83
C ASP A 103 13.95 32.66 -7.48
N PHE A 104 13.09 31.71 -7.13
CA PHE A 104 12.44 31.77 -5.81
C PHE A 104 13.48 31.47 -4.69
N GLU A 105 13.56 32.37 -3.69
CA GLU A 105 14.55 32.32 -2.63
C GLU A 105 14.21 31.34 -1.51
N THR A 106 12.93 31.18 -1.22
CA THR A 106 12.46 30.37 -0.08
C THR A 106 12.28 28.91 -0.48
N GLU A 107 13.01 28.02 0.19
CA GLU A 107 12.77 26.57 0.04
C GLU A 107 11.30 26.22 0.33
N THR A 108 10.80 25.27 -0.40
CA THR A 108 9.45 24.71 -0.21
C THR A 108 9.50 23.21 -0.06
N ASN A 109 8.38 22.58 0.22
CA ASN A 109 8.31 21.13 0.32
C ASN A 109 7.36 20.54 -0.72
N MET A 110 7.56 19.28 -0.97
CA MET A 110 6.65 18.45 -1.75
C MET A 110 6.56 17.08 -1.10
N SER A 111 5.37 16.49 -1.06
CA SER A 111 5.19 15.10 -0.65
C SER A 111 4.45 14.30 -1.70
N VAL A 112 4.83 13.03 -1.83
CA VAL A 112 4.27 12.09 -2.80
C VAL A 112 3.86 10.82 -2.07
N ILE A 113 2.63 10.36 -2.31
CA ILE A 113 2.11 9.08 -1.82
C ILE A 113 1.84 8.19 -3.03
N CYS A 114 2.38 6.98 -3.00
CA CYS A 114 2.16 5.98 -4.04
C CYS A 114 1.06 4.99 -3.67
N GLU A 115 0.53 4.26 -4.66
CA GLU A 115 -0.52 3.26 -4.49
C GLU A 115 -0.13 2.09 -3.56
N ASP A 116 1.16 1.83 -3.40
CA ASP A 116 1.68 0.85 -2.46
C ASP A 116 1.84 1.37 -1.03
N GLY A 117 1.41 2.62 -0.76
CA GLY A 117 1.53 3.28 0.54
C GLY A 117 2.91 3.88 0.84
N SER A 118 3.83 3.85 -0.12
CA SER A 118 5.12 4.53 0.04
C SER A 118 4.93 6.04 0.11
N PHE A 119 5.61 6.68 1.07
CA PHE A 119 5.60 8.12 1.28
C PHE A 119 6.99 8.71 1.01
N TYR A 120 7.05 9.74 0.18
CA TYR A 120 8.28 10.45 -0.15
C TYR A 120 8.11 11.93 0.20
N ALA A 121 9.00 12.44 1.03
CA ALA A 121 9.09 13.87 1.34
C ALA A 121 10.28 14.49 0.62
N PHE A 122 10.08 15.69 0.08
CA PHE A 122 11.12 16.47 -0.60
C PHE A 122 11.20 17.87 0.00
N ASN A 123 12.43 18.36 0.16
CA ASN A 123 12.72 19.77 0.36
C ASN A 123 13.21 20.33 -0.98
N VAL A 124 12.49 21.29 -1.52
CA VAL A 124 12.63 21.75 -2.91
C VAL A 124 13.17 23.17 -2.91
N LYS A 125 14.25 23.40 -3.65
CA LYS A 125 14.85 24.71 -3.85
C LYS A 125 15.06 25.01 -5.33
N TYR A 126 15.17 26.29 -5.65
CA TYR A 126 15.53 26.72 -6.98
C TYR A 126 17.05 26.55 -7.22
N ALA A 127 17.39 26.12 -8.41
CA ALA A 127 18.76 26.13 -8.91
C ALA A 127 18.74 26.42 -10.42
N ASP A 128 19.58 27.33 -10.90
CA ASP A 128 19.68 27.66 -12.33
C ASP A 128 20.06 26.45 -13.16
N GLU A 129 20.98 25.62 -12.67
CA GLU A 129 21.50 24.41 -13.32
C GLU A 129 21.39 23.22 -12.38
N PRO A 130 20.22 22.55 -12.26
CA PRO A 130 20.09 21.33 -11.49
C PRO A 130 20.99 20.22 -12.01
N GLU A 131 21.77 19.60 -11.17
CA GLU A 131 22.64 18.49 -11.56
C GLU A 131 21.86 17.24 -11.96
N LYS A 132 20.69 17.01 -11.37
CA LYS A 132 19.89 15.79 -11.53
C LYS A 132 18.55 16.13 -12.14
N LEU A 133 18.34 15.73 -13.39
CA LEU A 133 17.06 15.95 -14.10
C LEU A 133 16.18 14.69 -14.18
N SER A 134 16.74 13.51 -13.90
CA SER A 134 15.99 12.25 -13.88
C SER A 134 16.45 11.41 -12.70
N ILE A 135 15.56 11.11 -11.77
CA ILE A 135 15.87 10.46 -10.50
C ILE A 135 14.96 9.25 -10.35
N GLU A 136 15.56 8.06 -10.24
CA GLU A 136 14.84 6.83 -9.93
C GLU A 136 14.81 6.62 -8.42
N MET A 137 13.59 6.55 -7.83
CA MET A 137 13.37 6.43 -6.40
C MET A 137 13.40 4.98 -5.88
N LYS A 138 13.63 4.00 -6.78
CA LYS A 138 13.56 2.58 -6.47
C LYS A 138 14.60 2.12 -5.44
N ASP A 139 15.82 2.57 -5.59
CA ASP A 139 16.97 2.12 -4.77
C ASP A 139 16.97 2.74 -3.36
N PHE A 140 16.21 3.82 -3.15
CA PHE A 140 16.06 4.43 -1.83
C PHE A 140 15.25 3.57 -0.85
N LEU A 141 14.61 2.49 -1.32
CA LEU A 141 13.86 1.54 -0.50
C LEU A 141 14.70 0.33 -0.07
N SER A 142 15.86 0.09 -0.70
CA SER A 142 16.78 -0.99 -0.37
C SER A 142 17.88 -0.50 0.57
N THR A 143 17.69 -0.62 1.88
CA THR A 143 18.79 -0.39 2.82
C THR A 143 19.57 -1.66 3.07
N THR A 144 20.88 -1.57 2.93
CA THR A 144 21.89 -2.64 3.07
C THR A 144 21.99 -3.22 4.48
N GLU A 145 21.19 -2.79 5.47
CA GLU A 145 21.35 -3.13 6.88
C GLU A 145 20.11 -3.65 7.60
N GLY A 146 19.10 -4.18 6.87
CA GLY A 146 17.94 -4.81 7.53
C GLY A 146 17.04 -3.86 8.34
N ARG A 147 17.29 -2.56 8.33
CA ARG A 147 16.37 -1.54 8.85
C ARG A 147 15.37 -1.18 7.76
N LEU A 148 14.10 -1.26 8.08
CA LEU A 148 13.04 -0.71 7.23
C LEU A 148 13.37 0.74 6.90
N PRO A 149 13.31 1.16 5.62
CA PRO A 149 13.58 2.54 5.26
C PRO A 149 12.71 3.48 6.09
N SER A 150 13.30 4.58 6.58
CA SER A 150 12.61 5.60 7.38
C SER A 150 11.42 6.26 6.69
N ASN A 151 11.24 6.01 5.39
CA ASN A 151 10.17 6.56 4.55
C ASN A 151 8.89 5.72 4.52
N ARG A 152 8.81 4.63 5.29
CA ARG A 152 7.57 3.86 5.43
C ARG A 152 6.76 4.41 6.59
N ALA A 153 5.97 5.42 6.30
CA ALA A 153 4.84 5.77 7.15
C ALA A 153 3.73 4.71 6.95
N ASP A 154 3.05 4.34 8.03
CA ASP A 154 1.85 3.50 7.93
C ASP A 154 0.70 4.34 7.36
N ILE A 155 0.56 4.33 6.04
CA ILE A 155 -0.50 5.05 5.33
C ILE A 155 -1.66 4.10 5.10
N TYR A 156 -2.85 4.50 5.54
CA TYR A 156 -4.09 3.76 5.37
C TYR A 156 -4.95 4.41 4.29
N PHE A 157 -5.44 3.62 3.37
CA PHE A 157 -6.41 4.06 2.37
C PHE A 157 -7.80 3.61 2.76
N LYS A 158 -8.77 4.54 2.71
CA LYS A 158 -10.15 4.29 3.13
C LYS A 158 -10.75 3.02 2.50
N GLU A 159 -10.47 2.77 1.23
CA GLU A 159 -10.99 1.62 0.50
C GLU A 159 -10.36 0.28 0.91
N LEU A 160 -9.21 0.30 1.60
CA LEU A 160 -8.55 -0.90 2.13
C LEU A 160 -8.93 -1.16 3.61
N GLY A 161 -9.90 -0.40 4.15
CA GLY A 161 -10.30 -0.49 5.54
C GLY A 161 -9.15 -0.14 6.49
N ASN A 162 -8.80 -1.08 7.38
CA ASN A 162 -7.72 -0.88 8.35
C ASN A 162 -6.37 -1.49 7.90
N GLU A 163 -6.30 -1.99 6.66
CA GLU A 163 -5.09 -2.61 6.15
C GLU A 163 -4.16 -1.62 5.44
N SER A 164 -2.86 -1.75 5.68
CA SER A 164 -1.88 -0.98 4.92
C SER A 164 -1.77 -1.50 3.49
N PRO A 165 -1.61 -0.63 2.48
CA PRO A 165 -1.42 -1.05 1.09
C PRO A 165 -0.25 -2.02 0.91
N VAL A 166 0.83 -1.85 1.68
CA VAL A 166 2.01 -2.74 1.67
C VAL A 166 1.62 -4.16 2.10
N LEU A 167 0.84 -4.30 3.17
CA LEU A 167 0.39 -5.60 3.66
C LEU A 167 -0.55 -6.29 2.68
N VAL A 168 -1.49 -5.54 2.09
CA VAL A 168 -2.38 -6.06 1.03
C VAL A 168 -1.56 -6.58 -0.15
N LYS A 169 -0.57 -5.82 -0.63
CA LYS A 169 0.34 -6.24 -1.70
C LYS A 169 1.11 -7.50 -1.33
N LEU A 170 1.65 -7.59 -0.11
CA LEU A 170 2.38 -8.75 0.38
C LEU A 170 1.50 -10.00 0.44
N MET A 171 0.26 -9.88 0.91
CA MET A 171 -0.71 -10.98 0.92
C MET A 171 -1.02 -11.47 -0.49
N MET A 172 -1.29 -10.57 -1.42
CA MET A 172 -1.53 -10.91 -2.82
C MET A 172 -0.32 -11.58 -3.46
N GLN A 173 0.87 -11.08 -3.22
CA GLN A 173 2.13 -11.65 -3.67
C GLN A 173 2.34 -13.05 -3.11
N THR A 174 2.07 -13.26 -1.82
CA THR A 174 2.19 -14.57 -1.16
C THR A 174 1.20 -15.58 -1.75
N ILE A 175 -0.06 -15.18 -1.99
CA ILE A 175 -1.06 -16.03 -2.65
C ILE A 175 -0.58 -16.41 -4.07
N TYR A 176 -0.10 -15.41 -4.82
CA TYR A 176 0.43 -15.60 -6.17
C TYR A 176 1.60 -16.58 -6.19
N GLN A 177 2.64 -16.36 -5.37
CA GLN A 177 3.84 -17.21 -5.33
C GLN A 177 3.56 -18.64 -4.86
N ASN A 178 2.64 -18.84 -3.93
CA ASN A 178 2.27 -20.16 -3.45
C ASN A 178 1.49 -20.95 -4.51
N ASP A 179 0.80 -20.31 -5.42
CA ASP A 179 -0.01 -20.84 -6.52
C ASP A 179 -0.80 -22.13 -6.13
N LYS A 180 -1.26 -22.22 -4.88
CA LYS A 180 -1.94 -23.40 -4.36
C LYS A 180 -3.39 -23.44 -4.82
N ARG A 181 -3.78 -24.49 -5.53
CA ARG A 181 -5.18 -24.72 -5.90
C ARG A 181 -5.94 -25.29 -4.70
N THR A 182 -6.83 -24.48 -4.12
CA THR A 182 -7.68 -24.85 -2.98
C THR A 182 -9.13 -25.08 -3.40
N ILE A 183 -9.56 -24.48 -4.52
CA ILE A 183 -10.88 -24.62 -5.13
C ILE A 183 -10.72 -25.40 -6.44
N LYS A 184 -11.51 -26.46 -6.61
CA LYS A 184 -11.40 -27.37 -7.77
C LYS A 184 -12.63 -27.36 -8.67
N HIS A 185 -13.77 -26.90 -8.16
CA HIS A 185 -15.08 -27.01 -8.80
C HIS A 185 -15.56 -25.72 -9.48
N ILE A 186 -14.85 -24.57 -9.29
CA ILE A 186 -15.25 -23.29 -9.85
C ILE A 186 -14.35 -22.92 -11.03
N GLY A 187 -14.97 -22.71 -12.18
CA GLY A 187 -14.29 -22.30 -13.40
C GLY A 187 -15.16 -22.47 -14.63
N ALA A 188 -14.67 -21.94 -15.74
CA ALA A 188 -15.27 -22.10 -17.07
C ALA A 188 -14.24 -22.67 -18.04
N GLN A 189 -14.70 -23.48 -18.97
CA GLN A 189 -13.91 -24.00 -20.08
C GLN A 189 -14.68 -23.87 -21.37
N GLN A 190 -14.19 -23.03 -22.28
CA GLN A 190 -14.77 -22.78 -23.58
C GLN A 190 -13.72 -22.26 -24.57
N PHE A 191 -13.92 -22.43 -25.85
CA PHE A 191 -13.01 -21.92 -26.91
C PHE A 191 -11.54 -22.37 -26.76
N GLY A 192 -11.29 -23.55 -26.17
CA GLY A 192 -9.94 -24.03 -25.87
C GLY A 192 -9.26 -23.30 -24.72
N MET A 193 -9.98 -22.41 -24.04
CA MET A 193 -9.53 -21.68 -22.86
C MET A 193 -10.14 -22.26 -21.60
N LYS A 194 -9.41 -22.11 -20.47
CA LYS A 194 -9.96 -22.31 -19.12
C LYS A 194 -9.76 -21.05 -18.30
N PHE A 195 -10.80 -20.68 -17.58
CA PHE A 195 -10.76 -19.61 -16.59
C PHE A 195 -11.20 -20.17 -15.24
N LEU A 196 -10.32 -20.22 -14.26
CA LEU A 196 -10.49 -21.00 -13.02
C LEU A 196 -10.33 -20.10 -11.80
N LEU A 197 -11.17 -20.31 -10.78
CA LEU A 197 -10.91 -19.82 -9.43
C LEU A 197 -10.06 -20.87 -8.70
N ARG A 198 -8.80 -20.55 -8.42
CA ARG A 198 -7.85 -21.46 -7.75
C ARG A 198 -7.94 -21.40 -6.24
N GLY A 199 -8.25 -20.22 -5.71
CA GLY A 199 -8.36 -19.99 -4.27
C GLY A 199 -9.15 -18.73 -3.95
N LEU A 200 -9.78 -18.75 -2.80
CA LEU A 200 -10.49 -17.64 -2.21
C LEU A 200 -10.03 -17.49 -0.77
N TYR A 201 -9.63 -16.27 -0.41
CA TYR A 201 -9.08 -15.99 0.91
C TYR A 201 -9.76 -14.74 1.48
N ALA A 202 -9.82 -14.66 2.82
CA ALA A 202 -10.40 -13.53 3.54
C ALA A 202 -9.45 -13.03 4.62
N HIS A 203 -9.34 -11.71 4.75
CA HIS A 203 -8.59 -11.05 5.83
C HIS A 203 -9.11 -9.62 6.02
N ASN A 204 -9.43 -9.26 7.27
CA ASN A 204 -9.76 -7.91 7.72
C ASN A 204 -10.68 -7.09 6.78
N GLY A 205 -11.80 -7.68 6.37
CA GLY A 205 -12.76 -6.99 5.50
C GLY A 205 -12.39 -6.98 4.02
N LEU A 206 -11.38 -7.76 3.60
CA LEU A 206 -11.00 -7.95 2.22
C LEU A 206 -11.14 -9.41 1.80
N LEU A 207 -11.54 -9.62 0.55
CA LEU A 207 -11.58 -10.92 -0.12
C LEU A 207 -10.54 -10.96 -1.24
N TYR A 208 -9.77 -12.04 -1.30
CA TYR A 208 -8.73 -12.23 -2.31
C TYR A 208 -9.10 -13.40 -3.22
N PHE A 209 -9.28 -13.09 -4.49
CA PHE A 209 -9.63 -14.05 -5.55
C PHE A 209 -8.37 -14.41 -6.34
N HIS A 210 -7.90 -15.64 -6.22
CA HIS A 210 -6.79 -16.16 -7.01
C HIS A 210 -7.36 -16.83 -8.25
N THR A 211 -7.25 -16.21 -9.40
CA THR A 211 -7.74 -16.70 -10.69
C THR A 211 -6.61 -17.20 -11.57
N ARG A 212 -6.89 -18.16 -12.45
CA ARG A 212 -5.94 -18.66 -13.44
C ARG A 212 -6.61 -18.77 -14.81
N MET A 213 -5.88 -18.37 -15.84
CA MET A 213 -6.23 -18.51 -17.24
C MET A 213 -5.28 -19.53 -17.87
N GLU A 214 -5.81 -20.52 -18.59
CA GLU A 214 -5.05 -21.52 -19.34
C GLU A 214 -5.51 -21.47 -20.79
N ASN A 215 -4.56 -21.29 -21.72
CA ASN A 215 -4.85 -21.25 -23.15
C ASN A 215 -4.33 -22.53 -23.81
N GLY A 216 -5.23 -23.43 -24.16
CA GLY A 216 -4.93 -24.68 -24.88
C GLY A 216 -4.95 -24.54 -26.40
N THR A 217 -4.99 -23.32 -26.94
CA THR A 217 -4.93 -23.03 -28.39
C THR A 217 -3.58 -22.46 -28.77
N ASN A 218 -3.24 -22.50 -30.06
CA ASN A 218 -2.02 -21.86 -30.56
C ASN A 218 -2.13 -20.34 -30.67
N MET A 219 -3.36 -19.78 -30.70
CA MET A 219 -3.59 -18.34 -30.78
C MET A 219 -3.49 -17.70 -29.38
N PRO A 220 -2.81 -16.58 -29.24
CA PRO A 220 -2.83 -15.85 -27.97
C PRO A 220 -4.23 -15.35 -27.63
N TYR A 221 -4.51 -15.23 -26.34
CA TYR A 221 -5.72 -14.64 -25.81
C TYR A 221 -5.37 -13.28 -25.20
N SER A 222 -5.79 -12.19 -25.84
CA SER A 222 -5.59 -10.85 -25.32
C SER A 222 -6.71 -10.49 -24.36
N VAL A 223 -6.38 -10.25 -23.10
CA VAL A 223 -7.34 -9.88 -22.07
C VAL A 223 -7.74 -8.42 -22.25
N ASP A 224 -9.04 -8.16 -22.29
CA ASP A 224 -9.58 -6.81 -22.23
C ASP A 224 -9.78 -6.39 -20.76
N PHE A 225 -10.73 -7.03 -20.09
CA PHE A 225 -10.99 -6.83 -18.67
C PHE A 225 -11.64 -8.08 -18.05
N ILE A 226 -11.70 -8.08 -16.71
CA ILE A 226 -12.44 -9.07 -15.92
C ILE A 226 -13.47 -8.31 -15.10
N THR A 227 -14.73 -8.77 -15.13
CA THR A 227 -15.81 -8.19 -14.33
C THR A 227 -16.20 -9.09 -13.17
N PHE A 228 -16.60 -8.45 -12.09
CA PHE A 228 -17.19 -9.08 -10.91
C PHE A 228 -18.57 -8.48 -10.72
N LYS A 229 -19.63 -9.28 -10.85
CA LYS A 229 -21.02 -8.81 -10.76
C LYS A 229 -21.83 -9.69 -9.83
N VAL A 230 -22.59 -9.09 -8.93
CA VAL A 230 -23.63 -9.82 -8.19
C VAL A 230 -24.86 -9.88 -9.05
N VAL A 231 -25.31 -11.11 -9.35
CA VAL A 231 -26.45 -11.40 -10.22
C VAL A 231 -27.41 -12.38 -9.57
N ASP A 232 -28.65 -12.41 -10.04
CA ASP A 232 -29.67 -13.38 -9.60
C ASP A 232 -29.32 -14.79 -10.11
N LYS A 233 -29.44 -15.83 -9.27
CA LYS A 233 -29.31 -17.25 -9.68
C LYS A 233 -30.38 -17.68 -10.70
N LYS A 234 -31.56 -17.09 -10.62
CA LYS A 234 -32.67 -17.38 -11.54
C LYS A 234 -33.19 -16.09 -12.15
N MET A 235 -33.12 -15.96 -13.45
CA MET A 235 -33.76 -14.86 -14.17
C MET A 235 -35.29 -15.12 -14.24
N ALA A 236 -36.06 -14.33 -13.52
CA ALA A 236 -37.51 -14.28 -13.72
C ALA A 236 -37.80 -13.55 -15.04
N LYS A 237 -38.60 -14.14 -15.90
CA LYS A 237 -38.88 -13.68 -17.29
C LYS A 237 -39.40 -12.24 -17.44
N ARG A 238 -39.68 -11.48 -16.38
CA ARG A 238 -40.28 -10.13 -16.40
C ARG A 238 -39.80 -9.17 -15.33
N THR A 239 -38.64 -9.38 -14.73
CA THR A 239 -38.10 -8.47 -13.67
C THR A 239 -36.90 -7.70 -14.20
N ALA A 240 -36.77 -6.43 -13.83
CA ALA A 240 -35.56 -5.66 -14.11
C ALA A 240 -34.40 -6.37 -13.45
N ILE A 241 -33.33 -6.66 -14.21
CA ILE A 241 -32.14 -7.31 -13.72
C ILE A 241 -31.40 -6.26 -12.89
N GLN A 242 -31.27 -6.50 -11.60
CA GLN A 242 -30.48 -5.65 -10.70
C GLN A 242 -29.07 -6.23 -10.60
N GLU A 243 -28.17 -5.75 -11.46
CA GLU A 243 -26.75 -6.11 -11.42
C GLU A 243 -26.00 -5.11 -10.54
N GLN A 244 -25.21 -5.62 -9.60
CA GLN A 244 -24.27 -4.80 -8.84
C GLN A 244 -22.85 -5.15 -9.28
N VAL A 245 -22.18 -4.19 -9.90
CA VAL A 245 -20.77 -4.34 -10.29
C VAL A 245 -19.89 -4.10 -9.09
N LEU A 246 -19.00 -5.05 -8.79
CA LEU A 246 -17.96 -4.93 -7.76
C LEU A 246 -16.64 -4.61 -8.45
N GLN A 247 -16.00 -3.54 -8.03
CA GLN A 247 -14.69 -3.14 -8.56
C GLN A 247 -13.59 -3.73 -7.71
N PRO A 248 -12.60 -4.44 -8.30
CA PRO A 248 -11.41 -4.84 -7.56
C PRO A 248 -10.66 -3.61 -7.05
N LEU A 249 -10.33 -3.60 -5.77
CA LEU A 249 -9.56 -2.54 -5.14
C LEU A 249 -8.09 -2.58 -5.58
N ARG A 250 -7.57 -3.81 -5.78
CA ARG A 250 -6.20 -4.07 -6.23
C ARG A 250 -6.16 -5.33 -7.09
N ALA A 251 -5.21 -5.35 -8.02
CA ALA A 251 -4.86 -6.53 -8.80
C ALA A 251 -3.33 -6.74 -8.74
N TYR A 252 -2.90 -7.95 -8.41
CA TYR A 252 -1.50 -8.35 -8.45
C TYR A 252 -1.25 -9.22 -9.67
N HIS A 253 -0.24 -8.86 -10.47
CA HIS A 253 0.09 -9.48 -11.76
C HIS A 253 -1.12 -9.47 -12.72
N GLN A 254 -1.58 -8.27 -13.06
CA GLN A 254 -2.67 -8.11 -14.03
C GLN A 254 -2.21 -8.58 -15.40
N VAL A 255 -2.85 -9.62 -15.90
CA VAL A 255 -2.51 -10.27 -17.17
C VAL A 255 -3.17 -9.54 -18.31
N MET A 256 -2.37 -9.10 -19.29
CA MET A 256 -2.86 -8.45 -20.51
C MET A 256 -2.99 -9.45 -21.68
N GLN A 257 -2.24 -10.56 -21.64
CA GLN A 257 -2.26 -11.57 -22.68
C GLN A 257 -1.83 -12.94 -22.14
N VAL A 258 -2.54 -13.99 -22.55
CA VAL A 258 -2.15 -15.39 -22.32
C VAL A 258 -1.66 -15.97 -23.65
N ARG A 259 -0.38 -16.34 -23.71
CA ARG A 259 0.22 -16.93 -24.90
C ARG A 259 -0.47 -18.23 -25.30
N GLY A 260 -0.40 -18.59 -26.59
CA GLY A 260 -0.83 -19.91 -27.04
C GLY A 260 -0.10 -21.02 -26.27
N MET A 261 -0.85 -22.08 -25.89
CA MET A 261 -0.35 -23.20 -25.05
C MET A 261 0.26 -22.77 -23.71
N GLY A 262 -0.11 -21.57 -23.22
CA GLY A 262 0.40 -20.97 -21.98
C GLY A 262 -0.64 -20.85 -20.87
N SER A 263 -0.18 -20.43 -19.71
CA SER A 263 -1.07 -20.13 -18.58
C SER A 263 -0.53 -18.96 -17.77
N GLU A 264 -1.46 -18.15 -17.26
CA GLU A 264 -1.19 -16.98 -16.43
C GLU A 264 -2.17 -16.94 -15.26
N HIS A 265 -1.83 -16.27 -14.19
CA HIS A 265 -2.71 -16.12 -13.03
C HIS A 265 -2.62 -14.72 -12.42
N THR A 266 -3.70 -14.31 -11.78
CA THR A 266 -3.87 -12.99 -11.18
C THR A 266 -4.52 -13.15 -9.81
N VAL A 267 -4.14 -12.31 -8.86
CA VAL A 267 -4.82 -12.17 -7.57
C VAL A 267 -5.52 -10.82 -7.53
N PHE A 268 -6.83 -10.83 -7.28
CA PHE A 268 -7.64 -9.62 -7.09
C PHE A 268 -8.00 -9.47 -5.62
N ALA A 269 -7.96 -8.26 -5.10
CA ALA A 269 -8.50 -7.90 -3.80
C ALA A 269 -9.79 -7.10 -3.99
N LEU A 270 -10.87 -7.53 -3.36
CA LEU A 270 -12.17 -6.87 -3.33
C LEU A 270 -12.53 -6.54 -1.89
N GLU A 271 -13.35 -5.51 -1.68
CA GLU A 271 -14.00 -5.28 -0.41
C GLU A 271 -14.87 -6.50 -0.05
N GLN A 272 -14.92 -6.87 1.22
CA GLN A 272 -15.74 -7.99 1.68
C GLN A 272 -17.22 -7.69 1.46
N PHE A 273 -17.90 -8.62 0.87
CA PHE A 273 -19.36 -8.58 0.64
C PHE A 273 -20.00 -9.93 1.00
N SER A 274 -21.30 -9.94 1.14
CA SER A 274 -22.09 -11.14 1.33
C SER A 274 -23.07 -11.27 0.17
N LEU A 275 -23.48 -12.51 -0.10
CA LEU A 275 -24.49 -12.85 -1.09
C LEU A 275 -25.75 -13.35 -0.40
N ALA A 276 -26.92 -12.85 -0.81
CA ALA A 276 -28.20 -13.45 -0.45
C ALA A 276 -28.33 -14.85 -1.11
N GLU A 277 -29.21 -15.69 -0.60
CA GLU A 277 -29.37 -17.08 -1.08
C GLU A 277 -29.75 -17.17 -2.56
N ASP A 278 -30.49 -16.19 -3.06
CA ASP A 278 -30.93 -16.07 -4.46
C ASP A 278 -29.89 -15.39 -5.37
N LYS A 279 -28.76 -14.90 -4.83
CA LYS A 279 -27.70 -14.21 -5.55
C LYS A 279 -26.45 -15.08 -5.70
N GLN A 280 -25.67 -14.76 -6.72
CA GLN A 280 -24.33 -15.33 -6.94
C GLN A 280 -23.40 -14.27 -7.51
N LEU A 281 -22.10 -14.45 -7.32
CA LEU A 281 -21.10 -13.63 -7.98
C LEU A 281 -20.78 -14.23 -9.35
N GLU A 282 -21.00 -13.47 -10.39
CA GLU A 282 -20.56 -13.74 -11.75
C GLU A 282 -19.19 -13.13 -11.97
N VAL A 283 -18.23 -13.94 -12.42
CA VAL A 283 -16.88 -13.47 -12.79
C VAL A 283 -16.67 -13.79 -14.26
N THR A 284 -16.51 -12.73 -15.06
CA THR A 284 -16.44 -12.86 -16.53
C THR A 284 -15.13 -12.27 -17.05
N LEU A 285 -14.44 -13.07 -17.84
CA LEU A 285 -13.22 -12.71 -18.58
C LEU A 285 -13.60 -12.37 -20.02
N TYR A 286 -13.22 -11.18 -20.49
CA TYR A 286 -13.48 -10.69 -21.84
C TYR A 286 -12.18 -10.64 -22.66
N GLU A 287 -12.30 -11.05 -23.94
CA GLU A 287 -11.21 -10.94 -24.91
C GLU A 287 -11.23 -9.59 -25.59
N ARG A 288 -10.07 -8.95 -25.72
CA ARG A 288 -9.90 -7.69 -26.46
C ARG A 288 -10.06 -7.92 -27.96
N ASN A 289 -10.96 -7.18 -28.58
CA ASN A 289 -11.28 -7.26 -30.00
C ASN A 289 -11.65 -8.68 -30.48
N GLY A 290 -12.16 -9.53 -29.57
CA GLY A 290 -12.57 -10.91 -29.84
C GLY A 290 -13.90 -11.25 -29.19
N GLY A 291 -14.41 -12.46 -29.46
CA GLY A 291 -15.69 -12.95 -28.92
C GLY A 291 -15.54 -14.06 -27.90
N ARG A 292 -14.32 -14.43 -27.51
CA ARG A 292 -14.13 -15.52 -26.52
C ARG A 292 -14.33 -14.99 -25.11
N THR A 293 -15.51 -15.21 -24.57
CA THR A 293 -15.88 -14.81 -23.21
C THR A 293 -16.01 -16.06 -22.34
N LEU A 294 -15.46 -16.02 -21.12
CA LEU A 294 -15.54 -17.10 -20.16
C LEU A 294 -16.12 -16.59 -18.85
N THR A 295 -17.15 -17.25 -18.36
CA THR A 295 -17.85 -16.87 -17.13
C THR A 295 -17.92 -18.05 -16.17
N PHE A 296 -17.60 -17.81 -14.91
CA PHE A 296 -17.89 -18.73 -13.81
C PHE A 296 -18.66 -18.02 -12.69
N TYR A 297 -19.26 -18.82 -11.83
CA TYR A 297 -20.08 -18.32 -10.73
C TYR A 297 -19.54 -18.78 -9.39
N VAL A 298 -19.65 -17.90 -8.38
CA VAL A 298 -19.29 -18.16 -6.97
C VAL A 298 -20.54 -17.99 -6.13
N THR A 299 -20.86 -18.99 -5.31
CA THR A 299 -22.06 -18.99 -4.46
C THR A 299 -21.79 -18.36 -3.08
N ALA A 300 -22.85 -18.16 -2.29
CA ALA A 300 -22.72 -17.71 -0.90
C ALA A 300 -21.91 -18.71 -0.04
N GLU A 301 -22.13 -20.02 -0.28
CA GLU A 301 -21.39 -21.08 0.43
C GLU A 301 -19.91 -21.06 0.09
N ASP A 302 -19.55 -20.83 -1.17
CA ASP A 302 -18.14 -20.71 -1.59
C ASP A 302 -17.44 -19.52 -0.91
N LEU A 303 -18.13 -18.36 -0.79
CA LEU A 303 -17.62 -17.18 -0.08
C LEU A 303 -17.41 -17.46 1.40
N GLN A 304 -18.34 -18.17 2.05
CA GLN A 304 -18.24 -18.54 3.47
C GLN A 304 -17.08 -19.52 3.74
N GLN A 305 -16.68 -20.31 2.75
CA GLN A 305 -15.55 -21.24 2.81
C GLN A 305 -14.21 -20.58 2.45
N ALA A 306 -14.17 -19.26 2.27
CA ALA A 306 -12.94 -18.52 2.05
C ALA A 306 -11.91 -18.83 3.16
N LYS A 307 -10.67 -19.09 2.78
CA LYS A 307 -9.60 -19.42 3.72
C LYS A 307 -9.09 -18.15 4.41
N LYS A 308 -8.87 -18.23 5.72
CA LYS A 308 -8.17 -17.14 6.42
C LYS A 308 -6.70 -17.09 5.98
N ILE A 309 -6.22 -15.89 5.68
CA ILE A 309 -4.82 -15.66 5.25
C ILE A 309 -3.83 -15.92 6.39
N ASP A 310 -4.23 -15.80 7.65
CA ASP A 310 -3.39 -16.06 8.84
C ASP A 310 -2.72 -17.44 8.81
N ASN A 311 -3.28 -18.37 8.03
CA ASN A 311 -2.71 -19.71 7.80
C ASN A 311 -1.66 -19.74 6.68
N LEU A 312 -1.46 -18.64 5.95
CA LEU A 312 -0.40 -18.51 4.95
C LEU A 312 0.85 -17.96 5.65
N LYS A 313 1.95 -18.71 5.58
CA LYS A 313 3.26 -18.18 6.01
C LYS A 313 3.62 -17.06 5.05
N LEU A 314 3.45 -15.82 5.48
CA LEU A 314 3.87 -14.65 4.71
C LEU A 314 5.38 -14.72 4.52
N LYS A 315 5.84 -14.69 3.27
CA LYS A 315 7.26 -14.63 2.93
C LYS A 315 7.62 -13.16 2.74
N TRP A 316 8.41 -12.65 3.64
CA TRP A 316 9.00 -11.30 3.61
C TRP A 316 10.11 -11.21 2.57
#